data_20b97ff55e7b099a8dcccb2891436d71
#
_entry.id   20b97ff55e7b099a8dcccb2891436d71
#
_cell.length_a   1.000
_cell.length_b   1.000
_cell.length_c   1.000
_cell.angle_alpha   90.00
_cell.angle_beta   90.00
_cell.angle_gamma   90.00
#
_symmetry.space_group_name_H-M   'P 1'
#
loop_
_entity.id
_entity.type
_entity.pdbx_description
1 polymer ?
#
loop_
_entity_poly.entity_id
_entity_poly.type
_entity_poly.pdbx_seq_one_letter_code
_entity_poly.pdbx_strand_id
1 'polypeptide(L)'
;MLFDNGDNRNWGEAPSYSRAVEYRIDDNARTIQQVWTFGKEQANHLYSRVVSDVDYYPIERRLIFSAGSVNDDGVPVGRVVELDYDSKAVIFEATVIPEVAPFGVTFHRTERLRLYTDPIP
;
A
#
# COMPACT_ATOMS: atom_id res chain seq x y z
N MET A 1 -7.94 8.85 2.51
CA MET A 1 -6.79 7.96 2.71
C MET A 1 -5.72 8.29 1.70
N LEU A 2 -4.45 8.11 2.01
CA LEU A 2 -3.35 8.31 1.07
C LEU A 2 -2.24 7.29 1.33
N PHE A 3 -1.42 7.03 0.30
CA PHE A 3 -0.17 6.29 0.39
C PHE A 3 0.97 7.28 0.65
N ASP A 4 1.79 6.99 1.65
CA ASP A 4 2.97 7.78 2.01
C ASP A 4 4.21 6.88 1.84
N ASN A 5 5.01 7.15 0.82
CA ASN A 5 6.20 6.35 0.50
C ASN A 5 7.25 6.38 1.61
N GLY A 6 7.36 7.50 2.33
CA GLY A 6 8.26 7.61 3.48
C GLY A 6 9.74 7.79 3.14
N ASP A 7 10.07 8.18 1.91
CA ASP A 7 11.46 8.24 1.40
C ASP A 7 12.40 9.06 2.30
N ASN A 8 11.95 10.20 2.81
CA ASN A 8 12.76 11.08 3.66
C ASN A 8 12.26 11.16 5.11
N ARG A 9 11.45 10.21 5.54
CA ARG A 9 10.77 10.27 6.85
C ARG A 9 11.73 10.42 8.03
N ASN A 10 12.83 9.71 7.98
CA ASN A 10 13.75 9.58 9.11
C ASN A 10 15.12 10.24 8.88
N TRP A 11 15.33 10.88 7.73
CA TRP A 11 16.61 11.55 7.39
C TRP A 11 17.84 10.66 7.64
N GLY A 12 17.70 9.32 7.50
CA GLY A 12 18.77 8.36 7.71
C GLY A 12 18.96 7.87 9.14
N GLU A 13 18.19 8.34 10.11
CA GLU A 13 18.33 7.94 11.52
C GLU A 13 17.67 6.59 11.83
N ALA A 14 16.71 6.16 11.02
CA ALA A 14 16.02 4.87 11.16
C ALA A 14 15.60 4.35 9.79
N PRO A 15 15.34 3.03 9.65
CA PRO A 15 14.84 2.49 8.40
C PRO A 15 13.56 3.20 7.95
N SER A 16 13.51 3.59 6.68
CA SER A 16 12.31 4.12 6.06
C SER A 16 11.25 3.03 5.94
N TYR A 17 9.99 3.45 5.92
CA TYR A 17 8.86 2.54 5.67
C TYR A 17 7.76 3.29 4.92
N SER A 18 7.06 2.59 4.06
CA SER A 18 5.84 3.08 3.43
C SER A 18 4.63 2.81 4.31
N ARG A 19 3.59 3.63 4.17
CA ARG A 19 2.35 3.44 4.92
C ARG A 19 1.12 3.92 4.15
N ALA A 20 0.02 3.27 4.39
CA ALA A 20 -1.30 3.84 4.19
C ALA A 20 -1.68 4.66 5.43
N VAL A 21 -2.28 5.80 5.22
CA VAL A 21 -2.70 6.69 6.30
C VAL A 21 -4.04 7.35 6.00
N GLU A 22 -4.89 7.41 7.01
CA GLU A 22 -6.15 8.14 6.94
C GLU A 22 -6.13 9.32 7.89
N TYR A 23 -6.56 10.46 7.37
CA TYR A 23 -6.73 11.68 8.14
C TYR A 23 -8.21 12.06 8.18
N ARG A 24 -8.66 12.51 9.35
CA ARG A 24 -9.91 13.22 9.54
C ARG A 24 -9.64 14.70 9.54
N ILE A 25 -10.38 15.42 8.72
CA ILE A 25 -10.31 16.88 8.64
C ILE A 25 -11.57 17.43 9.29
N ASP A 26 -11.41 18.40 10.21
CA ASP A 26 -12.49 19.18 10.78
C ASP A 26 -12.35 20.63 10.27
N ASP A 27 -13.18 21.00 9.33
CA ASP A 27 -13.15 22.31 8.68
C ASP A 27 -13.55 23.44 9.65
N ASN A 28 -14.41 23.15 10.62
CA ASN A 28 -14.85 24.15 11.60
C ASN A 28 -13.76 24.44 12.61
N ALA A 29 -13.14 23.40 13.15
CA ALA A 29 -12.02 23.52 14.10
C ALA A 29 -10.68 23.80 13.39
N ARG A 30 -10.62 23.68 12.06
CA ARG A 30 -9.39 23.77 11.25
C ARG A 30 -8.29 22.84 11.74
N THR A 31 -8.68 21.61 12.04
CA THR A 31 -7.76 20.58 12.55
C THR A 31 -7.70 19.39 11.61
N ILE A 32 -6.54 18.72 11.60
CA ILE A 32 -6.31 17.44 10.94
C ILE A 32 -5.80 16.42 11.95
N GLN A 33 -6.39 15.25 11.95
CA GLN A 33 -6.02 14.16 12.86
C GLN A 33 -5.78 12.88 12.07
N GLN A 34 -4.64 12.24 12.29
CA GLN A 34 -4.42 10.88 11.80
C GLN A 34 -5.29 9.92 12.62
N VAL A 35 -6.20 9.21 11.95
CA VAL A 35 -7.16 8.30 12.60
C VAL A 35 -6.84 6.83 12.36
N TRP A 36 -6.09 6.51 11.32
CA TRP A 36 -5.70 5.15 10.99
C TRP A 36 -4.36 5.13 10.25
N THR A 37 -3.61 4.03 10.38
CA THR A 37 -2.38 3.79 9.62
C THR A 37 -2.04 2.30 9.56
N PHE A 38 -1.37 1.87 8.48
CA PHE A 38 -0.80 0.53 8.29
C PHE A 38 0.51 0.66 7.51
N GLY A 39 1.50 -0.19 7.76
CA GLY A 39 2.72 -0.32 6.96
C GLY A 39 4.02 -0.19 7.74
N LYS A 40 4.06 0.54 8.85
CA LYS A 40 5.28 0.67 9.67
C LYS A 40 5.78 -0.70 10.16
N GLU A 41 4.87 -1.55 10.58
CA GLU A 41 5.10 -2.91 11.05
C GLU A 41 5.61 -3.86 9.98
N GLN A 42 5.43 -3.49 8.71
CA GLN A 42 5.91 -4.26 7.55
C GLN A 42 7.35 -3.93 7.16
N ALA A 43 7.89 -2.83 7.70
CA ALA A 43 9.27 -2.41 7.48
C ALA A 43 9.70 -2.52 6.00
N ASN A 44 10.84 -3.17 5.72
CA ASN A 44 11.36 -3.31 4.38
C ASN A 44 10.50 -4.18 3.45
N HIS A 45 9.64 -5.03 4.01
CA HIS A 45 8.81 -5.94 3.22
C HIS A 45 7.87 -5.19 2.27
N LEU A 46 7.30 -4.07 2.71
CA LEU A 46 6.41 -3.23 1.89
C LEU A 46 6.96 -1.83 1.66
N TYR A 47 8.24 -1.60 1.90
CA TYR A 47 8.84 -0.29 1.64
C TYR A 47 9.02 -0.07 0.15
N SER A 48 8.30 0.91 -0.37
CA SER A 48 8.40 1.37 -1.76
C SER A 48 8.74 2.85 -1.77
N ARG A 49 9.96 3.17 -2.13
CA ARG A 49 10.48 4.54 -2.15
C ARG A 49 9.70 5.45 -3.10
N VAL A 50 9.28 4.89 -4.23
CA VAL A 50 8.60 5.61 -5.32
C VAL A 50 7.44 4.77 -5.81
N VAL A 51 6.53 5.36 -6.54
CA VAL A 51 5.32 4.76 -7.10
C VAL A 51 4.56 3.95 -6.04
N SER A 52 3.34 3.86 -6.05
CA SER A 52 2.51 3.06 -5.12
C SER A 52 1.11 3.63 -5.03
N ASP A 53 0.20 2.85 -4.49
CA ASP A 53 -1.18 3.26 -4.33
C ASP A 53 -1.83 2.61 -3.12
N VAL A 54 -2.96 3.16 -2.68
CA VAL A 54 -3.82 2.57 -1.67
C VAL A 54 -5.28 2.82 -2.01
N ASP A 55 -6.05 1.74 -2.15
CA ASP A 55 -7.48 1.76 -2.36
C ASP A 55 -8.24 1.22 -1.16
N TYR A 56 -9.24 1.95 -0.70
CA TYR A 56 -10.13 1.53 0.37
C TYR A 56 -11.52 1.19 -0.16
N TYR A 57 -12.00 0.01 0.18
CA TYR A 57 -13.31 -0.54 -0.17
C TYR A 57 -14.22 -0.50 1.07
N PRO A 58 -15.04 0.54 1.22
CA PRO A 58 -15.78 0.80 2.46
C PRO A 58 -16.87 -0.22 2.78
N ILE A 59 -17.49 -0.83 1.76
CA ILE A 59 -18.54 -1.82 1.95
C ILE A 59 -17.96 -3.11 2.56
N GLU A 60 -16.88 -3.60 2.00
CA GLU A 60 -16.20 -4.81 2.46
C GLU A 60 -15.27 -4.57 3.64
N ARG A 61 -15.00 -3.30 3.98
CA ARG A 61 -13.99 -2.87 4.95
C ARG A 61 -12.62 -3.49 4.65
N ARG A 62 -12.22 -3.40 3.39
CA ARG A 62 -10.97 -3.92 2.85
C ARG A 62 -10.10 -2.79 2.32
N LEU A 63 -8.82 -3.01 2.35
CA LEU A 63 -7.83 -2.08 1.82
C LEU A 63 -6.85 -2.85 0.95
N ILE A 64 -6.58 -2.34 -0.24
CA ILE A 64 -5.47 -2.81 -1.08
C ILE A 64 -4.32 -1.83 -0.92
N PHE A 65 -3.19 -2.34 -0.47
CA PHE A 65 -1.93 -1.61 -0.34
C PHE A 65 -0.97 -2.10 -1.41
N SER A 66 -0.58 -1.20 -2.30
CA SER A 66 0.22 -1.50 -3.48
C SER A 66 1.58 -0.86 -3.35
N ALA A 67 2.58 -1.63 -2.93
CA ALA A 67 3.98 -1.21 -2.89
C ALA A 67 4.62 -1.48 -4.26
N GLY A 68 4.66 -0.46 -5.13
CA GLY A 68 4.96 -0.64 -6.55
C GLY A 68 6.43 -0.78 -6.90
N SER A 69 7.37 -0.58 -5.95
CA SER A 69 8.81 -0.69 -6.17
C SER A 69 9.54 -1.04 -4.87
N VAL A 70 9.43 -2.29 -4.46
CA VAL A 70 10.13 -2.83 -3.30
C VAL A 70 11.48 -3.38 -3.73
N ASN A 71 12.53 -3.09 -2.98
CA ASN A 71 13.84 -3.69 -3.22
C ASN A 71 13.88 -5.10 -2.62
N ASP A 72 14.00 -6.11 -3.48
CA ASP A 72 14.16 -7.51 -3.10
C ASP A 72 15.55 -7.98 -3.58
N ASP A 73 16.52 -8.00 -2.66
CA ASP A 73 17.92 -8.33 -2.93
C ASP A 73 18.54 -7.59 -4.12
N GLY A 74 18.23 -6.29 -4.25
CA GLY A 74 18.75 -5.43 -5.31
C GLY A 74 17.91 -5.41 -6.58
N VAL A 75 16.84 -6.20 -6.66
CA VAL A 75 15.91 -6.22 -7.79
C VAL A 75 14.59 -5.55 -7.38
N PRO A 76 14.11 -4.54 -8.12
CA PRO A 76 12.79 -3.99 -7.88
C PRO A 76 11.68 -5.00 -8.18
N VAL A 77 10.81 -5.23 -7.21
CA VAL A 77 9.59 -6.06 -7.35
C VAL A 77 8.38 -5.25 -6.91
N GLY A 78 7.21 -5.63 -7.38
CA GLY A 78 5.96 -5.06 -6.89
C GLY A 78 5.30 -5.98 -5.86
N ARG A 79 4.77 -5.43 -4.77
CA ARG A 79 4.00 -6.18 -3.77
C ARG A 79 2.63 -5.56 -3.56
N VAL A 80 1.63 -6.42 -3.57
CA VAL A 80 0.23 -6.04 -3.33
C VAL A 80 -0.29 -6.84 -2.17
N VAL A 81 -0.83 -6.17 -1.17
CA VAL A 81 -1.52 -6.83 -0.07
C VAL A 81 -2.96 -6.34 0.04
N GLU A 82 -3.87 -7.27 0.28
CA GLU A 82 -5.23 -6.95 0.72
C GLU A 82 -5.31 -7.22 2.21
N LEU A 83 -5.86 -6.26 2.95
CA LEU A 83 -5.99 -6.37 4.40
C LEU A 83 -7.38 -5.96 4.89
N ASP A 84 -7.74 -6.50 6.03
CA ASP A 84 -8.90 -6.08 6.78
C ASP A 84 -8.61 -4.72 7.44
N TYR A 85 -9.50 -3.74 7.21
CA TYR A 85 -9.31 -2.38 7.70
C TYR A 85 -9.29 -2.30 9.23
N ASP A 86 -10.15 -3.07 9.91
CA ASP A 86 -10.31 -2.98 11.36
C ASP A 86 -9.19 -3.68 12.11
N SER A 87 -8.92 -4.93 11.75
CA SER A 87 -7.89 -5.76 12.42
C SER A 87 -6.48 -5.53 11.87
N LYS A 88 -6.36 -4.95 10.66
CA LYS A 88 -5.11 -4.83 9.89
C LYS A 88 -4.48 -6.18 9.53
N ALA A 89 -5.23 -7.25 9.62
CA ALA A 89 -4.76 -8.56 9.20
C ALA A 89 -4.63 -8.62 7.68
N VAL A 90 -3.48 -9.05 7.20
CA VAL A 90 -3.26 -9.33 5.78
C VAL A 90 -4.02 -10.60 5.41
N ILE A 91 -4.86 -10.51 4.38
CA ILE A 91 -5.75 -11.58 3.92
C ILE A 91 -5.21 -12.22 2.65
N PHE A 92 -4.59 -11.39 1.82
CA PHE A 92 -4.01 -11.79 0.56
C PHE A 92 -2.73 -11.01 0.31
N GLU A 93 -1.74 -11.66 -0.27
CA GLU A 93 -0.51 -11.04 -0.73
C GLU A 93 -0.10 -11.63 -2.08
N ALA A 94 0.37 -10.77 -2.97
CA ALA A 94 0.97 -11.16 -4.24
C ALA A 94 2.25 -10.36 -4.48
N THR A 95 3.26 -11.03 -5.02
CA THR A 95 4.49 -10.40 -5.49
C THR A 95 4.56 -10.50 -7.01
N VAL A 96 4.78 -9.35 -7.64
CA VAL A 96 5.03 -9.26 -9.09
C VAL A 96 6.54 -9.20 -9.29
N ILE A 97 7.09 -10.25 -9.86
CA ILE A 97 8.51 -10.39 -10.12
C ILE A 97 8.82 -10.24 -11.60
N PRO A 98 10.03 -9.79 -11.99
CA PRO A 98 10.43 -9.74 -13.39
C PRO A 98 10.60 -11.15 -13.96
N GLU A 99 10.23 -11.34 -15.21
CA GLU A 99 10.45 -12.61 -15.91
C GLU A 99 11.95 -12.85 -16.19
N VAL A 100 12.68 -11.79 -16.40
CA VAL A 100 14.12 -11.84 -16.75
C VAL A 100 14.94 -10.93 -15.84
N ALA A 101 15.82 -11.51 -15.05
CA ALA A 101 16.81 -10.76 -14.29
C ALA A 101 17.89 -10.15 -15.24
N PRO A 102 18.48 -8.96 -14.95
CA PRO A 102 18.36 -8.19 -13.71
C PRO A 102 17.29 -7.09 -13.76
N PHE A 103 16.39 -7.12 -14.74
CA PHE A 103 15.38 -6.09 -14.90
C PHE A 103 14.34 -6.19 -13.79
N GLY A 104 14.06 -5.07 -13.12
CA GLY A 104 13.02 -4.99 -12.11
C GLY A 104 11.64 -4.74 -12.69
N VAL A 105 10.61 -4.92 -11.86
CA VAL A 105 9.23 -4.55 -12.14
C VAL A 105 8.82 -3.42 -11.20
N THR A 106 8.19 -2.39 -11.76
CA THR A 106 7.54 -1.34 -10.99
C THR A 106 6.15 -1.08 -11.53
N PHE A 107 5.20 -0.71 -10.67
CA PHE A 107 3.87 -0.31 -11.09
C PHE A 107 3.34 0.83 -10.21
N HIS A 108 2.43 1.64 -10.75
CA HIS A 108 1.90 2.82 -10.05
C HIS A 108 0.71 2.50 -9.18
N ARG A 109 -0.15 1.56 -9.60
CA ARG A 109 -1.38 1.21 -8.89
C ARG A 109 -1.85 -0.19 -9.26
N THR A 110 -2.74 -0.72 -8.45
CA THR A 110 -3.51 -1.93 -8.71
C THR A 110 -4.98 -1.64 -8.51
N GLU A 111 -5.83 -2.36 -9.23
CA GLU A 111 -7.28 -2.25 -9.11
C GLU A 111 -7.89 -3.64 -8.93
N ARG A 112 -8.89 -3.71 -8.07
CA ARG A 112 -9.71 -4.90 -7.94
C ARG A 112 -10.91 -4.80 -8.87
N LEU A 113 -10.95 -5.66 -9.86
CA LEU A 113 -12.02 -5.72 -10.83
C LEU A 113 -12.87 -7.00 -10.64
N ARG A 114 -14.18 -6.87 -10.80
CA ARG A 114 -15.05 -8.05 -10.94
C ARG A 114 -14.85 -8.62 -12.34
N LEU A 115 -14.36 -9.86 -12.42
CA LEU A 115 -14.18 -10.56 -13.70
C LEU A 115 -15.49 -11.12 -14.25
N TYR A 116 -16.48 -11.32 -13.38
CA TYR A 116 -17.78 -11.86 -13.77
C TYR A 116 -18.86 -10.86 -13.35
N THR A 117 -19.78 -10.59 -14.25
CA THR A 117 -21.04 -9.94 -13.91
C THR A 117 -21.88 -10.90 -13.06
N ASP A 118 -22.62 -10.35 -12.08
CA ASP A 118 -23.60 -11.17 -11.37
C ASP A 118 -24.48 -11.88 -12.39
N PRO A 119 -24.86 -13.16 -12.14
CA PRO A 119 -25.73 -13.85 -13.07
C PRO A 119 -26.98 -13.01 -13.30
N ILE A 120 -27.28 -12.77 -14.56
CA ILE A 120 -28.51 -12.08 -14.95
C ILE A 120 -29.65 -12.93 -14.41
N PRO A 121 -30.56 -12.35 -13.58
CA PRO A 121 -31.66 -13.11 -13.02
C PRO A 121 -32.60 -13.67 -14.07
#